data_f23314ac3411ab88ae050c31f2316baa
#
_entry.id   f23314ac3411ab88ae050c31f2316baa
#
_cell.length_a   1.000
_cell.length_b   1.000
_cell.length_c   1.000
_cell.angle_alpha   90.00
_cell.angle_beta   90.00
_cell.angle_gamma   90.00
#
_symmetry.space_group_name_H-M   'P 1'
#
loop_
_entity.id
_entity.type
_entity.pdbx_description
1 polymer ?
#
loop_
_entity_poly.entity_id
_entity_poly.type
_entity_poly.pdbx_seq_one_letter_code
_entity_poly.pdbx_strand_id
1 'polypeptide(L)'
;MGRPGRLGQCGGGGDVSFSVEGDYFEVCNCEVSCNCIWLGAATNDNCDLLLAWHVTSGNKDGVDLSGLNAVMAVHSPKRMTDGGWKVALYLDDRASAEQSEALGAVFSGGAGGHLAGLAPLIGEVAGVAPASITFEKTGGSLHAEVAGALSMSSDQLVGMDGQEPGVITNAPLSAVAQPMRQARAKDVSYHGHWSADFSGTNSFVTDFRYQG
;
A
#
# COMPACT_ATOMS: atom_id res chain seq x y z
N MET A 1 -2.98 -33.92 -52.58
CA MET A 1 -3.47 -34.00 -51.20
C MET A 1 -2.42 -33.39 -50.28
N GLY A 2 -2.54 -32.11 -49.99
CA GLY A 2 -1.63 -31.35 -49.12
C GLY A 2 -2.21 -31.30 -47.71
N ARG A 3 -1.39 -31.65 -46.70
CA ARG A 3 -1.75 -31.51 -45.29
C ARG A 3 -1.73 -30.03 -44.90
N PRO A 4 -2.70 -29.51 -44.12
CA PRO A 4 -2.64 -28.17 -43.58
C PRO A 4 -1.62 -28.13 -42.42
N GLY A 5 -0.73 -27.11 -42.47
CA GLY A 5 0.23 -26.81 -41.43
C GLY A 5 -0.46 -26.37 -40.15
N ARG A 6 0.03 -26.87 -39.00
CA ARG A 6 -0.36 -26.41 -37.67
C ARG A 6 0.13 -24.97 -37.51
N LEU A 7 -0.81 -24.04 -37.30
CA LEU A 7 -0.51 -22.72 -36.78
C LEU A 7 -0.07 -22.85 -35.31
N GLY A 8 1.17 -22.53 -35.07
CA GLY A 8 1.72 -22.41 -33.71
C GLY A 8 0.96 -21.31 -32.95
N GLN A 9 0.33 -21.65 -31.84
CA GLN A 9 -0.14 -20.67 -30.86
C GLN A 9 1.08 -20.02 -30.24
N CYS A 10 1.34 -18.76 -30.59
CA CYS A 10 2.20 -17.88 -29.81
C CYS A 10 1.42 -17.50 -28.56
N GLY A 11 1.60 -18.23 -27.48
CA GLY A 11 1.18 -17.83 -26.15
C GLY A 11 2.08 -16.68 -25.71
N GLY A 12 1.61 -15.45 -25.87
CA GLY A 12 2.22 -14.27 -25.26
C GLY A 12 1.84 -14.22 -23.78
N GLY A 13 2.41 -15.07 -22.95
CA GLY A 13 2.52 -14.84 -21.53
C GLY A 13 3.68 -13.88 -21.36
N GLY A 14 3.41 -12.58 -21.05
CA GLY A 14 4.45 -11.72 -20.55
C GLY A 14 5.07 -12.37 -19.31
N ASP A 15 6.38 -12.52 -19.28
CA ASP A 15 7.05 -13.01 -18.07
C ASP A 15 6.73 -12.07 -16.93
N VAL A 16 5.98 -12.57 -15.93
CA VAL A 16 5.70 -11.84 -14.69
C VAL A 16 7.01 -11.74 -13.94
N SER A 17 7.58 -10.54 -13.86
CA SER A 17 8.88 -10.33 -13.22
C SER A 17 8.77 -10.32 -11.69
N PHE A 18 7.58 -10.05 -11.15
CA PHE A 18 7.32 -10.16 -9.71
C PHE A 18 5.87 -10.56 -9.42
N SER A 19 5.70 -11.22 -8.28
CA SER A 19 4.40 -11.47 -7.66
C SER A 19 4.59 -11.44 -6.15
N VAL A 20 3.86 -10.57 -5.46
CA VAL A 20 3.87 -10.46 -3.99
C VAL A 20 2.45 -10.31 -3.48
N GLU A 21 2.17 -10.95 -2.34
CA GLU A 21 0.88 -10.87 -1.67
C GLU A 21 1.05 -10.86 -0.15
N GLY A 22 0.06 -10.35 0.55
CA GLY A 22 0.10 -10.29 2.00
C GLY A 22 -0.94 -9.39 2.62
N ASP A 23 -0.69 -8.96 3.84
CA ASP A 23 -1.56 -8.08 4.61
C ASP A 23 -1.24 -6.61 4.32
N TYR A 24 -2.29 -5.81 4.27
CA TYR A 24 -2.22 -4.38 4.00
C TYR A 24 -3.20 -3.61 4.88
N PHE A 25 -2.75 -2.46 5.37
CA PHE A 25 -3.65 -1.43 5.86
C PHE A 25 -3.08 -0.04 5.62
N GLU A 26 -3.99 0.92 5.56
CA GLU A 26 -3.67 2.34 5.45
C GLU A 26 -4.48 3.15 6.44
N VAL A 27 -3.92 4.26 6.88
CA VAL A 27 -4.58 5.26 7.71
C VAL A 27 -4.36 6.63 7.10
N CYS A 28 -5.38 7.49 7.13
CA CYS A 28 -5.24 8.87 6.68
C CYS A 28 -5.98 9.85 7.59
N ASN A 29 -5.63 11.12 7.49
CA ASN A 29 -6.23 12.19 8.28
C ASN A 29 -7.64 12.62 7.83
N CYS A 30 -8.20 12.00 6.80
CA CYS A 30 -9.56 12.27 6.35
C CYS A 30 -10.62 11.68 7.27
N GLU A 31 -11.84 12.21 7.21
CA GLU A 31 -13.01 11.60 7.84
C GLU A 31 -13.36 10.24 7.20
N VAL A 32 -14.04 9.40 7.97
CA VAL A 32 -14.60 8.11 7.51
C VAL A 32 -15.89 8.36 6.72
N SER A 33 -16.09 7.86 5.54
CA SER A 33 -15.22 7.16 4.62
C SER A 33 -14.48 8.18 3.75
N CYS A 34 -13.22 7.94 3.42
CA CYS A 34 -12.38 8.90 2.75
C CYS A 34 -12.88 9.29 1.36
N ASN A 35 -13.03 10.59 1.09
CA ASN A 35 -13.46 11.11 -0.21
C ASN A 35 -12.40 10.94 -1.31
N CYS A 36 -11.12 10.86 -0.93
CA CYS A 36 -10.02 10.80 -1.89
C CYS A 36 -10.09 9.58 -2.79
N ILE A 37 -10.50 8.42 -2.26
CA ILE A 37 -10.64 7.20 -3.05
C ILE A 37 -11.69 7.32 -4.17
N TRP A 38 -12.62 8.28 -4.04
CA TRP A 38 -13.65 8.64 -5.01
C TRP A 38 -13.30 9.90 -5.81
N LEU A 39 -12.01 10.27 -5.86
CA LEU A 39 -11.48 11.44 -6.57
C LEU A 39 -11.98 12.78 -6.00
N GLY A 40 -12.52 12.77 -4.79
CA GLY A 40 -12.94 13.97 -4.07
C GLY A 40 -11.77 14.72 -3.44
N ALA A 41 -12.05 15.88 -2.86
CA ALA A 41 -11.09 16.62 -2.06
C ALA A 41 -10.88 15.94 -0.69
N ALA A 42 -9.67 16.05 -0.14
CA ALA A 42 -9.40 15.66 1.24
C ALA A 42 -10.20 16.51 2.23
N THR A 43 -10.55 15.94 3.38
CA THR A 43 -11.36 16.64 4.39
C THR A 43 -10.64 17.87 4.97
N ASN A 44 -9.31 17.82 5.07
CA ASN A 44 -8.47 18.83 5.74
C ASN A 44 -7.56 19.61 4.78
N ASP A 45 -7.99 19.86 3.55
CA ASP A 45 -7.19 20.54 2.51
C ASP A 45 -5.87 19.86 2.12
N ASN A 46 -5.47 18.83 2.84
CA ASN A 46 -4.33 17.95 2.56
C ASN A 46 -4.67 16.52 2.98
N CYS A 47 -3.96 15.55 2.40
CA CYS A 47 -4.03 14.16 2.83
C CYS A 47 -2.66 13.73 3.34
N ASP A 48 -2.58 13.45 4.64
CA ASP A 48 -1.49 12.67 5.23
C ASP A 48 -1.95 11.22 5.31
N LEU A 49 -1.26 10.36 4.58
CA LEU A 49 -1.61 8.95 4.39
C LEU A 49 -0.40 8.09 4.72
N LEU A 50 -0.59 7.08 5.54
CA LEU A 50 0.41 6.09 5.88
C LEU A 50 -0.08 4.72 5.43
N LEU A 51 0.77 3.98 4.73
CA LEU A 51 0.46 2.67 4.16
C LEU A 51 1.47 1.65 4.70
N ALA A 52 1.00 0.49 5.13
CA ALA A 52 1.86 -0.60 5.58
C ALA A 52 1.51 -1.90 4.87
N TRP A 53 2.54 -2.62 4.47
CA TRP A 53 2.47 -3.93 3.85
C TRP A 53 3.30 -4.94 4.63
N HIS A 54 2.73 -6.12 4.85
CA HIS A 54 3.44 -7.31 5.28
C HIS A 54 3.37 -8.35 4.17
N VAL A 55 4.51 -8.70 3.57
CA VAL A 55 4.58 -9.69 2.50
C VAL A 55 4.50 -11.08 3.13
N THR A 56 3.39 -11.78 2.96
CA THR A 56 3.24 -13.18 3.42
C THR A 56 3.88 -14.16 2.45
N SER A 57 3.87 -13.84 1.16
CA SER A 57 4.45 -14.68 0.10
C SER A 57 4.78 -13.85 -1.13
N GLY A 58 5.86 -14.19 -1.79
CA GLY A 58 6.18 -13.65 -3.11
C GLY A 58 7.66 -13.44 -3.38
N ASN A 59 7.94 -13.13 -4.64
CA ASN A 59 9.29 -12.86 -5.09
C ASN A 59 9.31 -11.80 -6.20
N LYS A 60 10.50 -11.23 -6.42
CA LYS A 60 10.83 -10.42 -7.58
C LYS A 60 12.10 -10.95 -8.22
N ASP A 61 12.03 -11.33 -9.49
CA ASP A 61 13.16 -11.88 -10.26
C ASP A 61 13.89 -13.03 -9.53
N GLY A 62 13.11 -13.86 -8.79
CA GLY A 62 13.64 -14.97 -8.00
C GLY A 62 14.13 -14.61 -6.60
N VAL A 63 14.15 -13.33 -6.22
CA VAL A 63 14.46 -12.87 -4.86
C VAL A 63 13.23 -13.00 -3.98
N ASP A 64 13.26 -13.89 -2.98
CA ASP A 64 12.17 -14.10 -2.03
C ASP A 64 12.00 -12.89 -1.10
N LEU A 65 10.77 -12.37 -1.02
CA LEU A 65 10.39 -11.22 -0.19
C LEU A 65 9.48 -11.60 0.99
N SER A 66 9.23 -12.90 1.18
CA SER A 66 8.32 -13.39 2.22
C SER A 66 8.80 -13.01 3.62
N GLY A 67 7.87 -12.58 4.47
CA GLY A 67 8.12 -12.17 5.86
C GLY A 67 8.70 -10.76 6.02
N LEU A 68 8.89 -10.01 4.94
CA LEU A 68 9.40 -8.65 4.98
C LEU A 68 8.27 -7.63 4.95
N ASN A 69 8.56 -6.43 5.47
CA ASN A 69 7.62 -5.32 5.58
C ASN A 69 8.07 -4.13 4.74
N ALA A 70 7.09 -3.32 4.32
CA ALA A 70 7.33 -1.99 3.78
C ALA A 70 6.31 -1.01 4.35
N VAL A 71 6.72 0.24 4.57
CA VAL A 71 5.84 1.31 5.01
C VAL A 71 6.10 2.54 4.16
N MET A 72 5.03 3.18 3.69
CA MET A 72 5.12 4.44 2.95
C MET A 72 4.34 5.53 3.67
N ALA A 73 4.96 6.68 3.85
CA ALA A 73 4.29 7.91 4.24
C ALA A 73 4.08 8.79 2.99
N VAL A 74 2.89 9.36 2.86
CA VAL A 74 2.49 10.22 1.75
C VAL A 74 1.87 11.49 2.29
N HIS A 75 2.37 12.65 1.86
CA HIS A 75 1.69 13.93 2.02
C HIS A 75 1.25 14.43 0.65
N SER A 76 -0.05 14.60 0.48
CA SER A 76 -0.64 15.15 -0.75
C SER A 76 -1.26 16.51 -0.44
N PRO A 77 -0.79 17.59 -1.05
CA PRO A 77 -1.46 18.89 -0.93
C PRO A 77 -2.79 18.86 -1.68
N LYS A 78 -3.86 19.29 -1.03
CA LYS A 78 -5.20 19.43 -1.62
C LYS A 78 -5.81 18.09 -2.05
N ARG A 79 -6.06 17.94 -3.35
CA ARG A 79 -6.68 16.76 -3.94
C ARG A 79 -5.59 15.79 -4.40
N MET A 80 -5.70 14.52 -4.02
CA MET A 80 -4.68 13.52 -4.37
C MET A 80 -4.43 13.39 -5.88
N THR A 81 -5.48 13.56 -6.69
CA THR A 81 -5.38 13.49 -8.17
C THR A 81 -4.63 14.66 -8.80
N ASP A 82 -4.39 15.75 -8.07
CA ASP A 82 -3.61 16.89 -8.58
C ASP A 82 -2.10 16.60 -8.60
N GLY A 83 -1.69 15.48 -8.01
CA GLY A 83 -0.29 15.09 -7.90
C GLY A 83 0.51 15.91 -6.88
N GLY A 84 1.82 15.95 -7.07
CA GLY A 84 2.71 16.67 -6.16
C GLY A 84 2.88 15.97 -4.80
N TRP A 85 2.64 14.66 -4.76
CA TRP A 85 2.82 13.89 -3.52
C TRP A 85 4.27 13.93 -3.07
N LYS A 86 4.47 14.19 -1.80
CA LYS A 86 5.72 13.98 -1.10
C LYS A 86 5.67 12.61 -0.44
N VAL A 87 6.64 11.74 -0.74
CA VAL A 87 6.64 10.37 -0.24
C VAL A 87 7.94 10.02 0.49
N ALA A 88 7.83 9.22 1.54
CA ALA A 88 8.95 8.57 2.20
C ALA A 88 8.67 7.07 2.28
N LEU A 89 9.62 6.23 1.87
CA LEU A 89 9.50 4.77 1.86
C LEU A 89 10.49 4.17 2.85
N TYR A 90 9.99 3.35 3.75
CA TYR A 90 10.75 2.59 4.73
C TYR A 90 10.71 1.11 4.35
N LEU A 91 11.87 0.49 4.28
CA LEU A 91 12.06 -0.91 3.92
C LEU A 91 12.59 -1.68 5.13
N ASP A 92 12.11 -2.87 5.33
CA ASP A 92 12.51 -3.75 6.45
C ASP A 92 14.03 -3.89 6.52
N ASP A 93 14.65 -3.55 7.64
CA ASP A 93 16.11 -3.62 7.85
C ASP A 93 16.65 -5.05 7.97
N ARG A 94 15.75 -6.04 8.10
CA ARG A 94 16.08 -7.47 8.03
C ARG A 94 16.36 -7.93 6.59
N ALA A 95 16.01 -7.13 5.59
CA ALA A 95 16.21 -7.45 4.19
C ALA A 95 17.70 -7.44 3.82
N SER A 96 18.14 -8.42 3.02
CA SER A 96 19.43 -8.36 2.35
C SER A 96 19.48 -7.18 1.36
N ALA A 97 20.64 -6.84 0.85
CA ALA A 97 20.79 -5.77 -0.15
C ALA A 97 19.91 -6.03 -1.40
N GLU A 98 19.89 -7.29 -1.88
CA GLU A 98 19.06 -7.70 -3.04
C GLU A 98 17.56 -7.62 -2.71
N GLN A 99 17.16 -8.05 -1.51
CA GLN A 99 15.78 -7.95 -1.05
C GLN A 99 15.34 -6.50 -0.88
N SER A 100 16.20 -5.64 -0.35
CA SER A 100 15.93 -4.21 -0.18
C SER A 100 15.74 -3.51 -1.53
N GLU A 101 16.56 -3.83 -2.53
CA GLU A 101 16.40 -3.33 -3.89
C GLU A 101 15.07 -3.80 -4.51
N ALA A 102 14.74 -5.09 -4.37
CA ALA A 102 13.51 -5.67 -4.87
C ALA A 102 12.27 -5.07 -4.19
N LEU A 103 12.26 -4.93 -2.85
CA LEU A 103 11.19 -4.25 -2.10
C LEU A 103 11.03 -2.80 -2.58
N GLY A 104 12.15 -2.07 -2.69
CA GLY A 104 12.14 -0.70 -3.18
C GLY A 104 11.51 -0.58 -4.56
N ALA A 105 11.89 -1.46 -5.49
CA ALA A 105 11.33 -1.48 -6.84
C ALA A 105 9.83 -1.78 -6.85
N VAL A 106 9.36 -2.76 -6.06
CA VAL A 106 7.94 -3.14 -5.99
C VAL A 106 7.10 -2.02 -5.37
N PHE A 107 7.46 -1.56 -4.17
CA PHE A 107 6.63 -0.63 -3.40
C PHE A 107 6.74 0.84 -3.83
N SER A 108 7.75 1.20 -4.63
CA SER A 108 7.79 2.51 -5.32
C SER A 108 6.98 2.53 -6.63
N GLY A 109 6.52 1.37 -7.11
CA GLY A 109 5.91 1.23 -8.44
C GLY A 109 6.94 1.12 -9.59
N GLY A 110 8.23 1.15 -9.29
CA GLY A 110 9.31 1.03 -10.29
C GLY A 110 9.37 -0.33 -10.99
N ALA A 111 8.87 -1.38 -10.34
CA ALA A 111 8.74 -2.71 -10.94
C ALA A 111 7.54 -2.86 -11.89
N GLY A 112 6.69 -1.86 -12.01
CA GLY A 112 5.43 -1.98 -12.75
C GLY A 112 4.24 -2.35 -11.87
N GLY A 113 3.22 -3.00 -12.47
CA GLY A 113 2.03 -3.45 -11.75
C GLY A 113 1.13 -2.33 -11.25
N HIS A 114 0.33 -2.62 -10.24
CA HIS A 114 -0.72 -1.72 -9.74
C HIS A 114 -0.16 -0.37 -9.24
N LEU A 115 0.93 -0.40 -8.46
CA LEU A 115 1.51 0.82 -7.88
C LEU A 115 2.15 1.74 -8.92
N ALA A 116 2.57 1.22 -10.09
CA ALA A 116 3.08 2.05 -11.17
C ALA A 116 2.05 3.06 -11.68
N GLY A 117 0.76 2.76 -11.54
CA GLY A 117 -0.33 3.69 -11.87
C GLY A 117 -0.40 4.91 -10.94
N LEU A 118 0.14 4.82 -9.73
CA LEU A 118 0.18 5.90 -8.74
C LEU A 118 1.49 6.71 -8.81
N ALA A 119 2.56 6.12 -9.34
CA ALA A 119 3.88 6.75 -9.43
C ALA A 119 3.87 8.16 -10.09
N PRO A 120 3.06 8.43 -11.16
CA PRO A 120 2.97 9.76 -11.75
C PRO A 120 2.45 10.86 -10.82
N LEU A 121 1.80 10.51 -9.72
CA LEU A 121 1.29 11.48 -8.73
C LEU A 121 2.40 11.95 -7.77
N ILE A 122 3.53 11.23 -7.70
CA ILE A 122 4.65 11.58 -6.83
C ILE A 122 5.40 12.77 -7.43
N GLY A 123 5.49 13.85 -6.66
CA GLY A 123 6.28 15.03 -7.00
C GLY A 123 7.63 15.10 -6.30
N GLU A 124 7.73 14.49 -5.12
CA GLU A 124 8.95 14.49 -4.30
C GLU A 124 9.14 13.14 -3.61
N VAL A 125 10.31 12.54 -3.73
CA VAL A 125 10.74 11.43 -2.88
C VAL A 125 11.63 12.00 -1.77
N ALA A 126 11.05 12.16 -0.58
CA ALA A 126 11.74 12.72 0.58
C ALA A 126 12.82 11.78 1.14
N GLY A 127 12.62 10.47 0.97
CA GLY A 127 13.61 9.48 1.36
C GLY A 127 13.17 8.05 1.08
N VAL A 128 14.16 7.19 0.92
CA VAL A 128 14.01 5.73 0.94
C VAL A 128 15.08 5.21 1.90
N ALA A 129 14.69 4.50 2.95
CA ALA A 129 15.62 4.09 3.99
C ALA A 129 15.27 2.71 4.56
N PRO A 130 16.27 1.90 4.92
CA PRO A 130 16.05 0.75 5.77
C PRO A 130 15.61 1.20 7.18
N ALA A 131 14.69 0.45 7.78
CA ALA A 131 14.19 0.72 9.12
C ALA A 131 13.73 -0.57 9.80
N SER A 132 13.81 -0.60 11.13
CA SER A 132 13.16 -1.64 11.91
C SER A 132 11.65 -1.42 11.84
N ILE A 133 10.94 -2.38 11.23
CA ILE A 133 9.50 -2.32 11.01
C ILE A 133 8.83 -3.49 11.72
N THR A 134 7.86 -3.19 12.60
CA THR A 134 6.93 -4.18 13.13
C THR A 134 5.60 -4.10 12.37
N PHE A 135 4.96 -5.25 12.17
CA PHE A 135 3.62 -5.35 11.61
C PHE A 135 2.85 -6.43 12.37
N GLU A 136 1.74 -6.08 12.98
CA GLU A 136 0.93 -6.98 13.79
C GLU A 136 -0.52 -6.98 13.32
N LYS A 137 -1.12 -8.18 13.27
CA LYS A 137 -2.53 -8.38 12.94
C LYS A 137 -3.16 -9.28 13.97
N THR A 138 -4.16 -8.78 14.69
CA THR A 138 -4.90 -9.54 15.69
C THR A 138 -6.39 -9.34 15.46
N GLY A 139 -7.05 -10.36 14.90
CA GLY A 139 -8.46 -10.24 14.51
C GLY A 139 -8.66 -9.12 13.49
N GLY A 140 -9.52 -8.14 13.81
CA GLY A 140 -9.78 -6.96 12.99
C GLY A 140 -8.89 -5.75 13.28
N SER A 141 -7.92 -5.88 14.21
CA SER A 141 -6.99 -4.81 14.58
C SER A 141 -5.63 -5.01 13.93
N LEU A 142 -5.08 -3.94 13.37
CA LEU A 142 -3.74 -3.91 12.78
C LEU A 142 -2.91 -2.80 13.41
N HIS A 143 -1.62 -3.08 13.54
CA HIS A 143 -0.63 -2.13 14.04
C HIS A 143 0.64 -2.23 13.21
N ALA A 144 1.25 -1.09 12.90
CA ALA A 144 2.59 -1.03 12.34
C ALA A 144 3.40 0.09 12.98
N GLU A 145 4.69 -0.17 13.14
CA GLU A 145 5.64 0.78 13.69
C GLU A 145 6.91 0.81 12.83
N VAL A 146 7.41 1.99 12.57
CA VAL A 146 8.76 2.24 12.05
C VAL A 146 9.53 2.92 13.16
N ALA A 147 10.53 2.24 13.71
CA ALA A 147 11.26 2.68 14.89
C ALA A 147 11.78 4.13 14.75
N GLY A 148 11.37 4.99 15.66
CA GLY A 148 11.77 6.40 15.70
C GLY A 148 11.11 7.32 14.68
N ALA A 149 10.17 6.82 13.84
CA ALA A 149 9.56 7.64 12.80
C ALA A 149 8.03 7.56 12.74
N LEU A 150 7.43 6.40 13.00
CA LEU A 150 6.01 6.19 12.77
C LEU A 150 5.43 5.14 13.72
N SER A 151 4.21 5.40 14.18
CA SER A 151 3.34 4.39 14.79
C SER A 151 1.93 4.59 14.26
N MET A 152 1.25 3.51 13.85
CA MET A 152 -0.13 3.58 13.39
C MET A 152 -0.90 2.33 13.77
N SER A 153 -2.16 2.53 14.16
CA SER A 153 -3.08 1.46 14.52
C SER A 153 -4.45 1.66 13.87
N SER A 154 -5.12 0.56 13.59
CA SER A 154 -6.42 0.55 12.95
C SER A 154 -7.30 -0.57 13.47
N ASP A 155 -8.60 -0.29 13.65
CA ASP A 155 -9.62 -1.30 13.96
C ASP A 155 -10.68 -1.31 12.86
N GLN A 156 -11.06 -2.50 12.39
CA GLN A 156 -12.16 -2.67 11.44
C GLN A 156 -13.48 -2.18 12.06
N LEU A 157 -14.27 -1.50 11.23
CA LEU A 157 -15.62 -1.06 11.61
C LEU A 157 -16.63 -2.12 11.18
N VAL A 158 -17.32 -2.70 12.17
CA VAL A 158 -18.39 -3.67 11.89
C VAL A 158 -19.61 -2.98 11.28
N GLY A 159 -20.26 -3.68 10.36
CA GLY A 159 -21.49 -3.24 9.71
C GLY A 159 -22.73 -3.40 10.60
N MET A 160 -23.90 -3.33 9.98
CA MET A 160 -25.19 -3.36 10.67
C MET A 160 -25.43 -4.66 11.43
N ASP A 161 -24.86 -5.78 10.96
CA ASP A 161 -24.96 -7.09 11.62
C ASP A 161 -24.10 -7.23 12.88
N GLY A 162 -23.22 -6.25 13.15
CA GLY A 162 -22.28 -6.25 14.26
C GLY A 162 -21.15 -7.27 14.15
N GLN A 163 -20.94 -7.86 12.99
CA GLN A 163 -19.93 -8.91 12.75
C GLN A 163 -19.00 -8.58 11.57
N GLU A 164 -19.57 -8.39 10.39
CA GLU A 164 -18.79 -8.13 9.18
C GLU A 164 -18.51 -6.63 8.99
N PRO A 165 -17.31 -6.25 8.55
CA PRO A 165 -17.02 -4.86 8.25
C PRO A 165 -17.71 -4.39 6.96
N GLY A 166 -17.96 -3.09 6.84
CA GLY A 166 -18.33 -2.48 5.56
C GLY A 166 -17.22 -2.67 4.53
N VAL A 167 -17.57 -2.99 3.29
CA VAL A 167 -16.62 -3.27 2.21
C VAL A 167 -16.77 -2.26 1.09
N ILE A 168 -15.65 -1.73 0.61
CA ILE A 168 -15.54 -0.86 -0.55
C ILE A 168 -14.88 -1.64 -1.68
N THR A 169 -15.50 -1.63 -2.85
CA THR A 169 -14.99 -2.28 -4.05
C THR A 169 -14.80 -1.29 -5.17
N ASN A 170 -13.81 -1.54 -6.02
CA ASN A 170 -13.60 -0.79 -7.26
C ASN A 170 -13.47 0.74 -7.05
N ALA A 171 -12.77 1.15 -6.00
CA ALA A 171 -12.43 2.55 -5.78
C ALA A 171 -11.48 3.04 -6.88
N PRO A 172 -11.75 4.20 -7.52
CA PRO A 172 -10.94 4.66 -8.65
C PRO A 172 -9.53 5.12 -8.28
N LEU A 173 -9.27 5.43 -7.01
CA LEU A 173 -7.95 5.75 -6.48
C LEU A 173 -7.69 4.91 -5.24
N SER A 174 -6.81 3.93 -5.34
CA SER A 174 -6.45 3.04 -4.24
C SER A 174 -5.05 2.46 -4.45
N ALA A 175 -4.33 2.24 -3.36
CA ALA A 175 -3.05 1.52 -3.40
C ALA A 175 -3.23 0.02 -3.66
N VAL A 176 -4.44 -0.51 -3.52
CA VAL A 176 -4.77 -1.93 -3.73
C VAL A 176 -5.94 -2.09 -4.70
N ALA A 177 -5.93 -3.19 -5.46
CA ALA A 177 -7.03 -3.55 -6.35
C ALA A 177 -8.12 -4.41 -5.65
N GLN A 178 -7.80 -4.97 -4.49
CA GLN A 178 -8.68 -5.85 -3.73
C GLN A 178 -9.78 -5.05 -3.03
N PRO A 179 -10.92 -5.68 -2.69
CA PRO A 179 -11.93 -5.08 -1.85
C PRO A 179 -11.36 -4.65 -0.49
N MET A 180 -11.58 -3.41 -0.10
CA MET A 180 -11.10 -2.86 1.17
C MET A 180 -12.18 -2.92 2.24
N ARG A 181 -11.82 -3.39 3.42
CA ARG A 181 -12.69 -3.33 4.61
C ARG A 181 -12.56 -1.97 5.26
N GLN A 182 -13.67 -1.33 5.55
CA GLN A 182 -13.68 -0.06 6.26
C GLN A 182 -13.17 -0.24 7.68
N ALA A 183 -12.27 0.64 8.08
CA ALA A 183 -11.69 0.66 9.40
C ALA A 183 -11.57 2.10 9.93
N ARG A 184 -11.12 2.25 11.16
CA ARG A 184 -10.87 3.53 11.82
C ARG A 184 -9.46 3.54 12.38
N ALA A 185 -8.71 4.57 12.01
CA ALA A 185 -7.42 4.87 12.61
C ALA A 185 -7.59 5.21 14.09
N LYS A 186 -6.73 4.69 14.94
CA LYS A 186 -6.70 5.01 16.38
C LYS A 186 -5.64 6.05 16.67
N ASP A 187 -4.49 5.58 17.10
CA ASP A 187 -3.37 6.45 17.43
C ASP A 187 -2.37 6.40 16.27
N VAL A 188 -2.21 7.53 15.61
CA VAL A 188 -1.31 7.66 14.48
C VAL A 188 -0.35 8.81 14.74
N SER A 189 0.93 8.52 14.69
CA SER A 189 1.99 9.52 14.77
C SER A 189 3.03 9.26 13.69
N TYR A 190 3.40 10.30 12.97
CA TYR A 190 4.49 10.31 12.02
C TYR A 190 5.38 11.51 12.25
N HIS A 191 6.65 11.30 12.56
CA HIS A 191 7.65 12.31 12.83
C HIS A 191 8.95 12.03 12.04
N GLY A 192 8.81 11.70 10.74
CA GLY A 192 9.92 11.48 9.83
C GLY A 192 10.30 12.72 9.04
N HIS A 193 10.04 12.74 7.75
CA HIS A 193 10.34 13.86 6.86
C HIS A 193 9.38 15.06 7.00
N TRP A 194 8.26 14.86 7.67
CA TRP A 194 7.29 15.85 8.16
C TRP A 194 6.61 15.29 9.40
N SER A 195 5.71 16.04 10.01
CA SER A 195 4.95 15.56 11.17
C SER A 195 3.47 15.50 10.83
N ALA A 196 2.82 14.39 11.23
CA ALA A 196 1.38 14.19 11.14
C ALA A 196 0.90 13.33 12.30
N ASP A 197 0.01 13.89 13.14
CA ASP A 197 -0.60 13.19 14.27
C ASP A 197 -2.11 13.26 14.12
N PHE A 198 -2.80 12.10 14.14
CA PHE A 198 -4.25 12.04 14.04
C PHE A 198 -4.82 10.77 14.66
N SER A 199 -6.12 10.79 14.99
CA SER A 199 -6.84 9.62 15.47
C SER A 199 -8.33 9.72 15.17
N GLY A 200 -9.07 8.61 15.22
CA GLY A 200 -10.50 8.57 14.96
C GLY A 200 -10.87 8.75 13.48
N THR A 201 -9.89 8.85 12.59
CA THR A 201 -10.00 9.15 11.17
C THR A 201 -10.13 7.89 10.32
N ASN A 202 -10.03 8.04 9.00
CA ASN A 202 -10.25 6.94 8.07
C ASN A 202 -9.08 5.94 8.05
N SER A 203 -9.43 4.68 7.86
CA SER A 203 -8.52 3.59 7.58
C SER A 203 -9.19 2.55 6.69
N PHE A 204 -8.37 1.85 5.90
CA PHE A 204 -8.77 0.67 5.15
C PHE A 204 -7.85 -0.50 5.45
N VAL A 205 -8.43 -1.69 5.48
CA VAL A 205 -7.71 -2.95 5.75
C VAL A 205 -8.08 -3.95 4.67
N THR A 206 -7.08 -4.66 4.13
CA THR A 206 -7.31 -5.74 3.17
C THR A 206 -6.09 -6.64 3.04
N ASP A 207 -6.22 -7.71 2.26
CA ASP A 207 -5.08 -8.43 1.71
C ASP A 207 -4.68 -7.74 0.40
N PHE A 208 -3.39 -7.65 0.09
CA PHE A 208 -2.94 -7.12 -1.18
C PHE A 208 -2.36 -8.21 -2.07
N ARG A 209 -2.41 -7.97 -3.38
CA ARG A 209 -1.71 -8.78 -4.36
C ARG A 209 -1.24 -7.89 -5.49
N TYR A 210 0.08 -7.88 -5.70
CA TYR A 210 0.72 -7.16 -6.80
C TYR A 210 1.48 -8.12 -7.70
N GLN A 211 1.46 -7.82 -9.00
CA GLN A 211 2.22 -8.54 -10.03
C GLN A 211 2.55 -7.60 -11.19
N GLY A 212 3.66 -7.89 -11.89
CA GLY A 212 4.09 -7.13 -13.06
C GLY A 212 5.23 -7.78 -13.80
#